data_5005dbe2a5abaacaef4f2f5c30030bc4
#
_entry.id   5005dbe2a5abaacaef4f2f5c30030bc4
#
_cell.length_a   1.000
_cell.length_b   1.000
_cell.length_c   1.000
_cell.angle_alpha   90.00
_cell.angle_beta   90.00
_cell.angle_gamma   90.00
#
_symmetry.space_group_name_H-M   'P 1'
#
loop_
_entity.id
_entity.type
_entity.pdbx_description
1 polymer ?
#
loop_
_entity_poly.entity_id
_entity_poly.type
_entity_poly.pdbx_seq_one_letter_code
_entity_poly.pdbx_strand_id
1 'polypeptide(L)'
;MTTTPAAASTPDEVRVRFCPSPTGTPHVGMVRTALFNWAHARHHGGKLVFRIEDTDAARDSEESYHQLLDAMRWLGIDWDEGVEVGGPDGPYRQSQRGEIYQDVIARLKESGHIYESFSTAEEIAARHRAAGRDPQLGYDGHDRDLTEEQKAAFRAEGREPTWRLRMPQEDITFTDELRGKITKVLDQIEVKK
;
A
#
# COMPACT_ATOMS: atom_id res chain seq x y z
N MET A 1 2.29 -20.85 22.14
CA MET A 1 2.59 -21.17 20.73
C MET A 1 3.65 -20.18 20.29
N THR A 2 4.88 -20.64 20.13
CA THR A 2 6.03 -19.82 19.75
C THR A 2 5.93 -19.51 18.26
N THR A 3 5.59 -18.27 17.91
CA THR A 3 5.71 -17.77 16.56
C THR A 3 7.18 -17.71 16.19
N THR A 4 7.60 -18.60 15.30
CA THR A 4 8.90 -18.49 14.66
C THR A 4 8.96 -17.17 13.90
N PRO A 5 9.93 -16.28 14.15
CA PRO A 5 10.09 -15.10 13.34
C PRO A 5 10.39 -15.55 11.91
N ALA A 6 9.72 -14.93 10.94
CA ALA A 6 10.01 -15.11 9.53
C ALA A 6 11.53 -14.97 9.33
N ALA A 7 12.14 -15.93 8.67
CA ALA A 7 13.56 -15.88 8.36
C ALA A 7 13.84 -14.58 7.59
N ALA A 8 14.63 -13.69 8.18
CA ALA A 8 15.11 -12.51 7.48
C ALA A 8 15.82 -13.00 6.21
N SER A 9 15.41 -12.50 5.04
CA SER A 9 16.13 -12.73 3.78
C SER A 9 17.59 -12.39 4.01
N THR A 10 18.50 -13.23 3.53
CA THR A 10 19.92 -12.87 3.49
C THR A 10 20.07 -11.53 2.77
N PRO A 11 20.95 -10.62 3.23
CA PRO A 11 21.07 -9.26 2.70
C PRO A 11 21.34 -9.16 1.19
N ASP A 12 21.64 -10.26 0.53
CA ASP A 12 22.07 -10.34 -0.87
C ASP A 12 21.01 -10.94 -1.84
N GLU A 13 19.83 -11.34 -1.36
CA GLU A 13 18.81 -11.89 -2.26
C GLU A 13 17.91 -10.78 -2.82
N VAL A 14 18.05 -10.47 -4.11
CA VAL A 14 17.15 -9.55 -4.79
C VAL A 14 15.74 -10.13 -4.83
N ARG A 15 14.79 -9.42 -4.24
CA ARG A 15 13.39 -9.81 -4.20
C ARG A 15 12.52 -8.63 -4.60
N VAL A 16 11.89 -8.74 -5.74
CA VAL A 16 11.05 -7.69 -6.34
C VAL A 16 9.58 -8.09 -6.32
N ARG A 17 8.69 -7.13 -6.46
CA ARG A 17 7.25 -7.39 -6.40
C ARG A 17 6.52 -6.71 -7.55
N PHE A 18 5.70 -7.47 -8.25
CA PHE A 18 4.65 -6.97 -9.12
C PHE A 18 3.29 -7.15 -8.42
N CYS A 19 2.53 -6.07 -8.27
CA CYS A 19 1.30 -6.07 -7.46
C CYS A 19 0.18 -5.27 -8.13
N PRO A 20 -0.39 -5.78 -9.24
CA PRO A 20 -1.49 -5.12 -9.93
C PRO A 20 -2.82 -5.29 -9.20
N SER A 21 -3.75 -4.35 -9.47
CA SER A 21 -5.17 -4.53 -9.15
C SER A 21 -5.91 -5.11 -10.35
N PRO A 22 -6.80 -6.10 -10.18
CA PRO A 22 -7.53 -6.74 -11.27
C PRO A 22 -8.77 -5.92 -11.66
N THR A 23 -8.57 -4.65 -12.09
CA THR A 23 -9.61 -3.66 -12.34
C THR A 23 -9.94 -3.45 -13.81
N GLY A 24 -9.76 -4.43 -14.65
CA GLY A 24 -10.03 -4.39 -16.07
C GLY A 24 -8.98 -5.09 -16.91
N THR A 25 -9.04 -4.90 -18.22
CA THR A 25 -8.11 -5.56 -19.14
C THR A 25 -6.67 -5.11 -18.93
N PRO A 26 -5.70 -6.03 -18.90
CA PRO A 26 -4.29 -5.70 -18.83
C PRO A 26 -3.88 -4.74 -19.95
N HIS A 27 -3.10 -3.73 -19.61
CA HIS A 27 -2.62 -2.74 -20.57
C HIS A 27 -1.08 -2.67 -20.56
N VAL A 28 -0.50 -2.09 -21.61
CA VAL A 28 0.96 -2.03 -21.82
C VAL A 28 1.72 -1.41 -20.64
N GLY A 29 1.16 -0.45 -19.93
CA GLY A 29 1.78 0.14 -18.74
C GLY A 29 1.95 -0.85 -17.59
N MET A 30 0.96 -1.73 -17.38
CA MET A 30 1.01 -2.81 -16.40
C MET A 30 2.06 -3.86 -16.81
N VAL A 31 2.03 -4.29 -18.08
CA VAL A 31 3.00 -5.24 -18.64
C VAL A 31 4.43 -4.71 -18.52
N ARG A 32 4.64 -3.44 -18.83
CA ARG A 32 5.96 -2.79 -18.67
C ARG A 32 6.47 -2.92 -17.24
N THR A 33 5.62 -2.64 -16.24
CA THR A 33 6.01 -2.74 -14.84
C THR A 33 6.36 -4.19 -14.46
N ALA A 34 5.57 -5.17 -14.90
CA ALA A 34 5.87 -6.59 -14.70
C ALA A 34 7.20 -6.98 -15.32
N LEU A 35 7.44 -6.59 -16.57
CA LEU A 35 8.65 -6.92 -17.31
C LEU A 35 9.92 -6.34 -16.65
N PHE A 36 9.89 -5.09 -16.19
CA PHE A 36 11.04 -4.51 -15.49
C PHE A 36 11.37 -5.25 -14.20
N ASN A 37 10.36 -5.58 -13.39
CA ASN A 37 10.58 -6.37 -12.19
C ASN A 37 11.12 -7.76 -12.50
N TRP A 38 10.53 -8.43 -13.48
CA TRP A 38 10.97 -9.75 -13.90
C TRP A 38 12.42 -9.75 -14.41
N ALA A 39 12.77 -8.82 -15.31
CA ALA A 39 14.10 -8.70 -15.87
C ALA A 39 15.15 -8.39 -14.78
N HIS A 40 14.83 -7.52 -13.83
CA HIS A 40 15.69 -7.21 -12.70
C HIS A 40 15.92 -8.46 -11.82
N ALA A 41 14.85 -9.16 -11.45
CA ALA A 41 14.96 -10.39 -10.68
C ALA A 41 15.82 -11.43 -11.41
N ARG A 42 15.53 -11.70 -12.68
CA ARG A 42 16.28 -12.71 -13.47
C ARG A 42 17.73 -12.32 -13.69
N HIS A 43 18.03 -11.03 -13.92
CA HIS A 43 19.40 -10.53 -14.07
C HIS A 43 20.25 -10.77 -12.80
N HIS A 44 19.66 -10.62 -11.62
CA HIS A 44 20.36 -10.78 -10.35
C HIS A 44 20.21 -12.17 -9.71
N GLY A 45 19.57 -13.13 -10.38
CA GLY A 45 19.28 -14.44 -9.81
C GLY A 45 18.32 -14.37 -8.60
N GLY A 46 17.55 -13.30 -8.53
CA GLY A 46 16.60 -13.03 -7.46
C GLY A 46 15.20 -13.59 -7.72
N LYS A 47 14.23 -13.19 -6.90
CA LYS A 47 12.84 -13.66 -6.94
C LYS A 47 11.87 -12.58 -7.37
N LEU A 48 10.90 -12.96 -8.19
CA LEU A 48 9.71 -12.16 -8.49
C LEU A 48 8.53 -12.65 -7.66
N VAL A 49 7.95 -11.76 -6.85
CA VAL A 49 6.71 -11.98 -6.10
C VAL A 49 5.54 -11.39 -6.87
N PHE A 50 4.54 -12.21 -7.19
CA PHE A 50 3.31 -11.76 -7.84
C PHE A 50 2.14 -11.75 -6.86
N ARG A 51 1.71 -10.56 -6.50
CA ARG A 51 0.61 -10.34 -5.55
C ARG A 51 -0.52 -9.59 -6.24
N ILE A 52 -1.76 -9.90 -5.88
CA ILE A 52 -2.96 -9.21 -6.37
C ILE A 52 -3.45 -8.22 -5.31
N GLU A 53 -3.68 -6.99 -5.71
CA GLU A 53 -4.24 -5.94 -4.84
C GLU A 53 -5.72 -5.71 -5.20
N ASP A 54 -6.56 -6.66 -4.73
CA ASP A 54 -7.99 -6.77 -4.99
C ASP A 54 -8.84 -6.15 -3.86
N THR A 55 -8.63 -4.87 -3.59
CA THR A 55 -9.35 -4.14 -2.53
C THR A 55 -10.41 -3.18 -3.05
N ASP A 56 -10.50 -3.00 -4.36
CA ASP A 56 -11.52 -2.17 -5.01
C ASP A 56 -12.71 -3.04 -5.45
N ALA A 57 -13.55 -3.43 -4.50
CA ALA A 57 -14.68 -4.33 -4.72
C ALA A 57 -15.66 -3.85 -5.83
N ALA A 58 -15.63 -2.56 -6.20
CA ALA A 58 -16.49 -2.03 -7.26
C ALA A 58 -15.91 -2.27 -8.66
N ARG A 59 -14.60 -2.44 -8.80
CA ARG A 59 -13.91 -2.57 -10.09
C ARG A 59 -13.15 -3.88 -10.26
N ASP A 60 -12.82 -4.56 -9.17
CA ASP A 60 -12.12 -5.84 -9.21
C ASP A 60 -13.04 -6.96 -9.72
N SER A 61 -12.51 -7.85 -10.56
CA SER A 61 -13.24 -9.00 -11.05
C SER A 61 -12.33 -10.22 -11.25
N GLU A 62 -12.91 -11.41 -11.10
CA GLU A 62 -12.20 -12.66 -11.38
C GLU A 62 -11.86 -12.78 -12.88
N GLU A 63 -12.66 -12.22 -13.76
CA GLU A 63 -12.35 -12.17 -15.19
C GLU A 63 -11.05 -11.39 -15.44
N SER A 64 -10.93 -10.18 -14.86
CA SER A 64 -9.73 -9.36 -14.96
C SER A 64 -8.51 -10.05 -14.33
N TYR A 65 -8.70 -10.78 -13.24
CA TYR A 65 -7.66 -11.60 -12.63
C TYR A 65 -7.15 -12.68 -13.58
N HIS A 66 -8.04 -13.45 -14.22
CA HIS A 66 -7.64 -14.48 -15.18
C HIS A 66 -6.99 -13.90 -16.43
N GLN A 67 -7.50 -12.80 -16.97
CA GLN A 67 -6.87 -12.09 -18.11
C GLN A 67 -5.44 -11.63 -17.77
N LEU A 68 -5.21 -11.21 -16.53
CA LEU A 68 -3.88 -10.82 -16.07
C LEU A 68 -2.92 -12.01 -16.01
N LEU A 69 -3.36 -13.15 -15.46
CA LEU A 69 -2.56 -14.38 -15.44
C LEU A 69 -2.22 -14.86 -16.86
N ASP A 70 -3.19 -14.84 -17.76
CA ASP A 70 -3.02 -15.27 -19.14
C ASP A 70 -2.04 -14.34 -19.89
N ALA A 71 -2.13 -13.02 -19.64
CA ALA A 71 -1.19 -12.06 -20.20
C ALA A 71 0.25 -12.32 -19.72
N MET A 72 0.45 -12.59 -18.44
CA MET A 72 1.76 -12.91 -17.86
C MET A 72 2.34 -14.20 -18.50
N ARG A 73 1.53 -15.25 -18.60
CA ARG A 73 1.92 -16.53 -19.24
C ARG A 73 2.23 -16.37 -20.72
N TRP A 74 1.40 -15.64 -21.45
CA TRP A 74 1.60 -15.37 -22.88
C TRP A 74 2.91 -14.64 -23.16
N LEU A 75 3.30 -13.73 -22.24
CA LEU A 75 4.56 -12.99 -22.32
C LEU A 75 5.77 -13.80 -21.86
N GLY A 76 5.57 -15.00 -21.33
CA GLY A 76 6.63 -15.80 -20.73
C GLY A 76 7.18 -15.22 -19.42
N ILE A 77 6.42 -14.39 -18.75
CA ILE A 77 6.78 -13.83 -17.43
C ILE A 77 6.32 -14.81 -16.36
N ASP A 78 7.26 -15.57 -15.81
CA ASP A 78 7.08 -16.47 -14.67
C ASP A 78 7.37 -15.74 -13.34
N TRP A 79 6.84 -16.30 -12.24
CA TRP A 79 7.09 -15.76 -10.90
C TRP A 79 7.40 -16.88 -9.91
N ASP A 80 8.23 -16.57 -8.91
CA ASP A 80 8.78 -17.55 -7.98
C ASP A 80 7.92 -17.69 -6.72
N GLU A 81 7.15 -16.66 -6.41
CA GLU A 81 6.28 -16.58 -5.24
C GLU A 81 5.03 -15.76 -5.58
N GLY A 82 3.88 -16.13 -5.01
CA GLY A 82 2.69 -15.34 -5.25
C GLY A 82 1.44 -16.17 -5.49
N VAL A 83 0.46 -15.57 -6.20
CA VAL A 83 -0.76 -16.27 -6.60
C VAL A 83 -0.42 -17.49 -7.43
N GLU A 84 -1.18 -18.58 -7.26
CA GLU A 84 -1.07 -19.90 -7.87
C GLU A 84 0.17 -20.73 -7.47
N VAL A 85 1.32 -20.11 -7.22
CA VAL A 85 2.55 -20.84 -6.84
C VAL A 85 2.77 -20.91 -5.33
N GLY A 86 2.12 -20.03 -4.57
CA GLY A 86 2.27 -19.95 -3.13
C GLY A 86 3.58 -19.31 -2.70
N GLY A 87 4.03 -19.62 -1.47
CA GLY A 87 5.25 -19.12 -0.87
C GLY A 87 5.11 -18.82 0.62
N PRO A 88 6.19 -18.35 1.28
CA PRO A 88 6.24 -18.18 2.73
C PRO A 88 5.42 -16.99 3.26
N ASP A 89 5.14 -15.98 2.43
CA ASP A 89 4.52 -14.72 2.85
C ASP A 89 3.06 -14.57 2.40
N GLY A 90 2.38 -15.71 2.14
CA GLY A 90 0.95 -15.72 1.81
C GLY A 90 0.03 -15.16 2.90
N PRO A 91 -1.23 -14.95 2.55
CA PRO A 91 -1.86 -15.05 1.24
C PRO A 91 -1.43 -13.93 0.28
N TYR A 92 -1.54 -14.19 -1.03
CA TYR A 92 -1.07 -13.27 -2.07
C TYR A 92 -2.19 -12.49 -2.78
N ARG A 93 -3.41 -12.62 -2.32
CA ARG A 93 -4.50 -11.67 -2.58
C ARG A 93 -4.64 -10.74 -1.40
N GLN A 94 -4.68 -9.44 -1.63
CA GLN A 94 -4.73 -8.45 -0.55
C GLN A 94 -6.01 -8.57 0.28
N SER A 95 -7.14 -8.87 -0.36
CA SER A 95 -8.43 -9.10 0.31
C SER A 95 -8.40 -10.21 1.36
N GLN A 96 -7.50 -11.16 1.23
CA GLN A 96 -7.34 -12.31 2.14
C GLN A 96 -6.40 -12.02 3.34
N ARG A 97 -5.83 -10.82 3.43
CA ARG A 97 -4.82 -10.45 4.44
C ARG A 97 -5.40 -9.73 5.66
N GLY A 98 -6.70 -9.76 5.86
CA GLY A 98 -7.39 -9.02 6.92
C GLY A 98 -6.81 -9.25 8.30
N GLU A 99 -6.57 -10.52 8.71
CA GLU A 99 -6.00 -10.87 10.01
C GLU A 99 -4.59 -10.30 10.21
N ILE A 100 -3.75 -10.38 9.18
CA ILE A 100 -2.39 -9.80 9.20
C ILE A 100 -2.46 -8.28 9.41
N TYR A 101 -3.38 -7.62 8.72
CA TYR A 101 -3.55 -6.17 8.87
C TYR A 101 -4.07 -5.78 10.24
N GLN A 102 -4.96 -6.57 10.83
CA GLN A 102 -5.44 -6.32 12.19
C GLN A 102 -4.31 -6.41 13.22
N ASP A 103 -3.44 -7.41 13.11
CA ASP A 103 -2.26 -7.54 13.98
C ASP A 103 -1.30 -6.34 13.83
N VAL A 104 -1.01 -5.95 12.57
CA VAL A 104 -0.15 -4.79 12.31
C VAL A 104 -0.77 -3.49 12.83
N ILE A 105 -2.07 -3.29 12.64
CA ILE A 105 -2.81 -2.13 13.16
C ILE A 105 -2.73 -2.11 14.68
N ALA A 106 -2.91 -3.25 15.37
CA ALA A 106 -2.80 -3.33 16.82
C ALA A 106 -1.43 -2.87 17.31
N ARG A 107 -0.35 -3.37 16.71
CA ARG A 107 1.03 -2.97 17.03
C ARG A 107 1.31 -1.49 16.75
N LEU A 108 0.78 -0.96 15.65
CA LEU A 108 0.93 0.46 15.31
C LEU A 108 0.15 1.38 16.27
N LYS A 109 -1.00 0.91 16.78
CA LYS A 109 -1.75 1.60 17.85
C LYS A 109 -0.93 1.65 19.13
N GLU A 110 -0.44 0.50 19.58
CA GLU A 110 0.35 0.38 20.81
C GLU A 110 1.61 1.26 20.77
N SER A 111 2.27 1.32 19.61
CA SER A 111 3.47 2.15 19.42
C SER A 111 3.18 3.63 19.15
N GLY A 112 1.90 4.05 19.05
CA GLY A 112 1.51 5.44 18.78
C GLY A 112 1.80 5.94 17.36
N HIS A 113 2.09 5.02 16.42
CA HIS A 113 2.39 5.38 15.03
C HIS A 113 1.17 5.64 14.17
N ILE A 114 -0.02 5.34 14.67
CA ILE A 114 -1.28 5.65 14.00
C ILE A 114 -2.23 6.40 14.94
N TYR A 115 -3.18 7.09 14.35
CA TYR A 115 -4.23 7.82 15.08
C TYR A 115 -5.56 7.71 14.35
N GLU A 116 -6.64 7.97 15.09
CA GLU A 116 -8.01 7.95 14.57
C GLU A 116 -8.33 9.27 13.87
N SER A 117 -8.91 9.19 12.69
CA SER A 117 -9.44 10.33 11.94
C SER A 117 -10.91 10.09 11.63
N PHE A 118 -11.76 11.05 11.97
CA PHE A 118 -13.20 11.01 11.77
C PHE A 118 -13.66 11.93 10.62
N SER A 119 -12.73 12.67 10.00
CA SER A 119 -13.04 13.57 8.90
C SER A 119 -13.49 12.82 7.65
N THR A 120 -14.61 13.24 7.08
CA THR A 120 -15.09 12.77 5.78
C THR A 120 -14.32 13.43 4.64
N ALA A 121 -14.40 12.85 3.43
CA ALA A 121 -13.80 13.44 2.23
C ALA A 121 -14.37 14.83 1.92
N GLU A 122 -15.67 15.04 2.18
CA GLU A 122 -16.35 16.32 1.99
C GLU A 122 -15.87 17.40 2.97
N GLU A 123 -15.69 17.03 4.24
CA GLU A 123 -15.15 17.93 5.26
C GLU A 123 -13.72 18.34 4.94
N ILE A 124 -12.87 17.41 4.49
CA ILE A 124 -11.51 17.68 4.05
C ILE A 124 -11.52 18.66 2.87
N ALA A 125 -12.32 18.37 1.84
CA ALA A 125 -12.45 19.23 0.67
C ALA A 125 -12.99 20.63 1.02
N ALA A 126 -13.93 20.72 1.98
CA ALA A 126 -14.47 21.99 2.47
C ALA A 126 -13.41 22.83 3.16
N ARG A 127 -12.58 22.22 4.02
CA ARG A 127 -11.45 22.92 4.68
C ARG A 127 -10.41 23.42 3.68
N HIS A 128 -10.10 22.62 2.66
CA HIS A 128 -9.20 23.07 1.59
C HIS A 128 -9.77 24.26 0.83
N ARG A 129 -11.06 24.21 0.42
CA ARG A 129 -11.73 25.35 -0.23
C ARG A 129 -11.71 26.61 0.64
N ALA A 130 -12.04 26.48 1.91
CA ALA A 130 -12.02 27.61 2.86
C ALA A 130 -10.63 28.24 3.01
N ALA A 131 -9.57 27.45 2.85
CA ALA A 131 -8.18 27.88 2.89
C ALA A 131 -7.64 28.35 1.51
N GLY A 132 -8.47 28.42 0.47
CA GLY A 132 -8.04 28.78 -0.89
C GLY A 132 -7.15 27.74 -1.56
N ARG A 133 -7.19 26.49 -1.12
CA ARG A 133 -6.40 25.37 -1.67
C ARG A 133 -7.27 24.48 -2.56
N ASP A 134 -6.62 23.65 -3.39
CA ASP A 134 -7.33 22.66 -4.21
C ASP A 134 -8.12 21.68 -3.32
N PRO A 135 -9.46 21.55 -3.50
CA PRO A 135 -10.27 20.61 -2.73
C PRO A 135 -9.90 19.13 -2.94
N GLN A 136 -9.14 18.81 -3.99
CA GLN A 136 -8.67 17.45 -4.28
C GLN A 136 -7.35 17.11 -3.58
N LEU A 137 -6.76 18.04 -2.82
CA LEU A 137 -5.64 17.74 -1.95
C LEU A 137 -6.05 16.66 -0.95
N GLY A 138 -5.10 15.80 -0.62
CA GLY A 138 -5.28 14.73 0.35
C GLY A 138 -5.61 15.24 1.75
N TYR A 139 -5.64 14.34 2.71
CA TYR A 139 -5.97 14.65 4.08
C TYR A 139 -5.04 15.70 4.70
N ASP A 140 -5.62 16.68 5.39
CA ASP A 140 -4.99 17.90 5.90
C ASP A 140 -4.41 17.79 7.31
N GLY A 141 -4.44 16.61 7.93
CA GLY A 141 -3.92 16.40 9.28
C GLY A 141 -4.83 16.88 10.42
N HIS A 142 -6.04 17.35 10.12
CA HIS A 142 -6.95 18.00 11.07
C HIS A 142 -7.20 17.19 12.35
N ASP A 143 -7.36 15.87 12.23
CA ASP A 143 -7.71 15.00 13.35
C ASP A 143 -6.47 14.43 14.08
N ARG A 144 -5.26 14.88 13.73
CA ARG A 144 -4.01 14.29 14.23
C ARG A 144 -3.90 14.33 15.77
N ASP A 145 -4.43 15.35 16.37
CA ASP A 145 -4.25 15.62 17.80
C ASP A 145 -5.62 15.78 18.53
N LEU A 146 -6.64 15.04 18.08
CA LEU A 146 -7.94 15.00 18.74
C LEU A 146 -7.80 14.47 20.17
N THR A 147 -8.50 15.16 21.12
CA THR A 147 -8.63 14.68 22.49
C THR A 147 -9.59 13.48 22.57
N GLU A 148 -9.50 12.70 23.65
CA GLU A 148 -10.43 11.57 23.85
C GLU A 148 -11.89 12.02 23.96
N GLU A 149 -12.14 13.22 24.48
CA GLU A 149 -13.49 13.81 24.51
C GLU A 149 -14.04 14.08 23.11
N GLN A 150 -13.20 14.65 22.23
CA GLN A 150 -13.57 14.90 20.83
C GLN A 150 -13.84 13.60 20.08
N LYS A 151 -12.98 12.59 20.27
CA LYS A 151 -13.18 11.25 19.68
C LYS A 151 -14.48 10.60 20.18
N ALA A 152 -14.76 10.73 21.49
CA ALA A 152 -15.98 10.21 22.06
C ALA A 152 -17.24 10.90 21.50
N ALA A 153 -17.16 12.22 21.25
CA ALA A 153 -18.25 12.96 20.62
C ALA A 153 -18.53 12.47 19.20
N PHE A 154 -17.49 12.26 18.37
CA PHE A 154 -17.65 11.70 17.02
C PHE A 154 -18.25 10.29 17.04
N ARG A 155 -17.84 9.43 17.98
CA ARG A 155 -18.43 8.10 18.14
C ARG A 155 -19.91 8.18 18.57
N ALA A 156 -20.27 9.13 19.41
CA ALA A 156 -21.66 9.37 19.80
C ALA A 156 -22.53 9.83 18.62
N GLU A 157 -21.94 10.49 17.61
CA GLU A 157 -22.58 10.82 16.34
C GLU A 157 -22.68 9.61 15.38
N GLY A 158 -22.18 8.44 15.77
CA GLY A 158 -22.16 7.23 14.93
C GLY A 158 -21.04 7.21 13.88
N ARG A 159 -20.01 8.05 14.02
CA ARG A 159 -18.88 8.08 13.09
C ARG A 159 -17.89 6.97 13.44
N GLU A 160 -17.45 6.24 12.41
CA GLU A 160 -16.38 5.26 12.52
C GLU A 160 -15.04 5.89 12.14
N PRO A 161 -13.95 5.60 12.89
CA PRO A 161 -12.66 6.18 12.61
C PRO A 161 -11.95 5.48 11.43
N THR A 162 -11.23 6.27 10.64
CA THR A 162 -10.20 5.80 9.73
C THR A 162 -8.83 5.89 10.40
N TRP A 163 -8.03 4.83 10.33
CA TRP A 163 -6.66 4.84 10.86
C TRP A 163 -5.70 5.55 9.92
N ARG A 164 -4.94 6.50 10.45
CA ARG A 164 -3.94 7.26 9.69
C ARG A 164 -2.57 7.15 10.33
N LEU A 165 -1.54 7.04 9.49
CA LEU A 165 -0.16 7.05 9.95
C LEU A 165 0.21 8.44 10.50
N ARG A 166 0.90 8.44 11.64
CA ARG A 166 1.52 9.64 12.20
C ARG A 166 2.88 9.82 11.52
N MET A 167 2.87 10.45 10.36
CA MET A 167 4.09 10.71 9.61
C MET A 167 5.09 11.51 10.47
N PRO A 168 6.40 11.14 10.45
CA PRO A 168 7.43 11.91 11.14
C PRO A 168 7.52 13.33 10.56
N GLN A 169 8.00 14.28 11.35
CA GLN A 169 8.18 15.68 10.94
C GLN A 169 9.64 15.94 10.58
N GLU A 170 10.25 15.02 9.88
CA GLU A 170 11.64 15.09 9.43
C GLU A 170 11.77 14.70 7.96
N ASP A 171 12.75 15.25 7.28
CA ASP A 171 13.03 14.92 5.90
C ASP A 171 13.45 13.46 5.77
N ILE A 172 12.83 12.75 4.84
CA ILE A 172 13.17 11.35 4.56
C ILE A 172 14.15 11.29 3.40
N THR A 173 15.32 10.73 3.67
CA THR A 173 16.36 10.52 2.67
C THR A 173 16.58 9.03 2.41
N PHE A 174 16.65 8.66 1.14
CA PHE A 174 17.02 7.31 0.70
C PHE A 174 17.91 7.38 -0.55
N THR A 175 18.59 6.30 -0.85
CA THR A 175 19.39 6.18 -2.07
C THR A 175 18.65 5.34 -3.08
N ASP A 176 18.32 5.95 -4.22
CA ASP A 176 17.78 5.27 -5.39
C ASP A 176 18.95 4.75 -6.24
N GLU A 177 18.88 3.52 -6.71
CA GLU A 177 19.98 2.89 -7.44
C GLU A 177 20.31 3.58 -8.78
N LEU A 178 19.31 4.22 -9.42
CA LEU A 178 19.48 4.92 -10.69
C LEU A 178 19.68 6.43 -10.51
N ARG A 179 18.97 7.03 -9.54
CA ARG A 179 18.94 8.50 -9.34
C ARG A 179 19.87 8.97 -8.23
N GLY A 180 20.48 8.05 -7.46
CA GLY A 180 21.30 8.38 -6.32
C GLY A 180 20.47 8.89 -5.12
N LYS A 181 21.06 9.79 -4.32
CA LYS A 181 20.42 10.29 -3.12
C LYS A 181 19.18 11.13 -3.42
N ILE A 182 18.04 10.72 -2.88
CA ILE A 182 16.75 11.44 -2.96
C ILE A 182 16.33 11.84 -1.55
N THR A 183 16.04 13.12 -1.35
CA THR A 183 15.47 13.64 -0.11
C THR A 183 14.06 14.14 -0.39
N LYS A 184 13.08 13.64 0.37
CA LYS A 184 11.71 14.14 0.39
C LYS A 184 11.55 15.10 1.54
N VAL A 185 11.40 16.38 1.22
CA VAL A 185 11.11 17.45 2.17
C VAL A 185 9.63 17.37 2.53
N LEU A 186 9.31 17.22 3.81
CA LEU A 186 7.93 16.98 4.26
C LEU A 186 6.96 18.13 3.94
N ASP A 187 7.43 19.37 3.94
CA ASP A 187 6.63 20.54 3.57
C ASP A 187 6.17 20.54 2.09
N GLN A 188 6.74 19.63 1.27
CA GLN A 188 6.43 19.47 -0.14
C GLN A 188 5.73 18.15 -0.47
N ILE A 189 5.42 17.33 0.54
CA ILE A 189 4.63 16.11 0.35
C ILE A 189 3.15 16.50 0.25
N GLU A 190 2.78 17.06 -0.87
CA GLU A 190 1.41 16.94 -1.34
C GLU A 190 1.16 15.46 -1.62
N VAL A 191 0.32 14.82 -0.80
CA VAL A 191 -0.13 13.44 -1.06
C VAL A 191 -0.98 13.49 -2.31
N LYS A 192 -0.34 13.42 -3.47
CA LYS A 192 -1.05 13.10 -4.72
C LYS A 192 -1.45 11.63 -4.63
N LYS A 193 -2.75 11.40 -4.72
CA LYS A 193 -3.34 10.08 -4.90
C LYS A 193 -2.82 9.40 -6.17
#